data_6e25ede40d10420205d12fc6f75d55bc
#
_entry.id   6e25ede40d10420205d12fc6f75d55bc
#
_cell.length_a   1.000
_cell.length_b   1.000
_cell.length_c   1.000
_cell.angle_alpha   90.00
_cell.angle_beta   90.00
_cell.angle_gamma   90.00
#
_symmetry.space_group_name_H-M   'P 1'
#
loop_
_entity.id
_entity.type
_entity.pdbx_description
1 polymer ?
#
loop_
_entity_poly.entity_id
_entity_poly.type
_entity_poly.pdbx_seq_one_letter_code
_entity_poly.pdbx_strand_id
1 'polypeptide(L)'
;MKTFMANAQNVERNWYIVDADGMPLGRLASQVAAILRGKNKPTFTPHVDCGDHVIVINAAKVVLTGKKLDHKIYYHHSGYAGGLKKTAYRKLIDEKQEFAVKHAVVGMLPKGPLGRQMARKLRVYAGAEHEHEAQKPTVLELVK
;
A
#
# COMPACT_ATOMS: atom_id res chain seq x y z
N MET A 1 -26.11 -18.14 19.62
CA MET A 1 -24.81 -17.48 19.44
C MET A 1 -24.92 -16.55 18.24
N LYS A 2 -24.66 -15.26 18.43
CA LYS A 2 -24.69 -14.30 17.30
C LYS A 2 -23.26 -14.01 16.88
N THR A 3 -22.95 -14.18 15.61
CA THR A 3 -21.66 -13.81 15.02
C THR A 3 -21.61 -12.29 14.87
N PHE A 4 -20.48 -11.68 15.23
CA PHE A 4 -20.26 -10.25 15.02
C PHE A 4 -20.11 -9.98 13.52
N MET A 5 -20.88 -9.02 13.02
CA MET A 5 -20.74 -8.48 11.67
C MET A 5 -20.46 -6.97 11.75
N ALA A 6 -19.35 -6.54 11.18
CA ALA A 6 -18.98 -5.14 11.14
C ALA A 6 -19.93 -4.34 10.22
N ASN A 7 -20.28 -3.14 10.65
CA ASN A 7 -20.99 -2.14 9.85
C ASN A 7 -20.11 -0.90 9.70
N ALA A 8 -20.36 -0.10 8.70
CA ALA A 8 -19.57 1.11 8.44
C ALA A 8 -19.52 2.09 9.63
N GLN A 9 -20.54 2.05 10.48
CA GLN A 9 -20.66 2.89 11.70
C GLN A 9 -19.88 2.33 12.90
N ASN A 10 -19.68 1.00 12.96
CA ASN A 10 -19.06 0.32 14.11
C ASN A 10 -17.57 0.02 13.91
N VAL A 11 -17.02 0.42 12.78
CA VAL A 11 -15.60 0.16 12.46
C VAL A 11 -14.74 1.29 13.01
N GLU A 12 -13.87 0.96 13.95
CA GLU A 12 -12.81 1.85 14.41
C GLU A 12 -11.62 1.76 13.45
N ARG A 13 -11.11 2.93 13.02
CA ARG A 13 -9.96 3.04 12.11
C ARG A 13 -8.85 3.83 12.77
N ASN A 14 -7.68 3.20 12.85
CA ASN A 14 -6.47 3.80 13.40
C ASN A 14 -5.56 4.29 12.26
N TRP A 15 -4.59 5.13 12.61
CA TRP A 15 -3.57 5.60 11.70
C TRP A 15 -2.22 5.01 12.10
N TYR A 16 -1.54 4.40 11.14
CA TYR A 16 -0.21 3.83 11.33
C TYR A 16 0.81 4.46 10.40
N ILE A 17 2.02 4.65 10.93
CA ILE A 17 3.20 5.00 10.14
C ILE A 17 4.06 3.77 9.99
N VAL A 18 4.51 3.51 8.79
CA VAL A 18 5.42 2.42 8.44
C VAL A 18 6.64 3.02 7.76
N ASP A 19 7.82 2.68 8.26
CA ASP A 19 9.08 3.04 7.63
C ASP A 19 9.48 1.99 6.59
N ALA A 20 9.68 2.45 5.35
CA ALA A 20 10.06 1.60 4.22
C ALA A 20 11.59 1.46 4.06
N ASP A 21 12.40 2.12 4.90
CA ASP A 21 13.86 2.13 4.78
C ASP A 21 14.45 0.72 4.87
N GLY A 22 15.15 0.33 3.81
CA GLY A 22 15.80 -0.98 3.70
C GLY A 22 14.85 -2.18 3.59
N MET A 23 13.55 -1.96 3.49
CA MET A 23 12.59 -3.05 3.34
C MET A 23 12.43 -3.52 1.89
N PRO A 24 12.33 -4.85 1.64
CA PRO A 24 11.97 -5.37 0.33
C PRO A 24 10.55 -4.94 -0.07
N LEU A 25 10.40 -4.36 -1.26
CA LEU A 25 9.12 -3.82 -1.74
C LEU A 25 7.94 -4.81 -1.62
N GLY A 26 8.15 -6.08 -1.97
CA GLY A 26 7.09 -7.09 -1.93
C GLY A 26 6.63 -7.42 -0.51
N ARG A 27 7.56 -7.55 0.44
CA ARG A 27 7.25 -7.81 1.85
C ARG A 27 6.55 -6.62 2.50
N LEU A 28 7.05 -5.41 2.27
CA LEU A 28 6.38 -4.18 2.68
C LEU A 28 4.94 -4.12 2.16
N ALA A 29 4.76 -4.32 0.85
CA ALA A 29 3.46 -4.22 0.21
C ALA A 29 2.45 -5.25 0.73
N SER A 30 2.86 -6.49 1.00
CA SER A 30 1.97 -7.54 1.51
C SER A 30 1.48 -7.25 2.93
N GLN A 31 2.35 -6.76 3.81
CA GLN A 31 1.99 -6.41 5.19
C GLN A 31 1.09 -5.17 5.23
N VAL A 32 1.43 -4.14 4.47
CA VAL A 32 0.60 -2.93 4.35
C VAL A 32 -0.78 -3.25 3.76
N ALA A 33 -0.86 -4.11 2.74
CA ALA A 33 -2.14 -4.52 2.16
C ALA A 33 -3.02 -5.30 3.16
N ALA A 34 -2.42 -6.13 4.02
CA ALA A 34 -3.14 -6.84 5.08
C ALA A 34 -3.77 -5.87 6.11
N ILE A 35 -3.04 -4.81 6.49
CA ILE A 35 -3.53 -3.77 7.41
C ILE A 35 -4.64 -2.94 6.76
N LEU A 36 -4.46 -2.50 5.51
CA LEU A 36 -5.47 -1.75 4.75
C LEU A 36 -6.77 -2.53 4.56
N ARG A 37 -6.67 -3.85 4.42
CA ARG A 37 -7.83 -4.74 4.35
C ARG A 37 -8.45 -5.03 5.71
N GLY A 38 -7.69 -4.91 6.80
CA GLY A 38 -8.12 -5.19 8.17
C GLY A 38 -8.03 -6.65 8.56
N LYS A 39 -7.22 -7.46 7.88
CA LYS A 39 -7.02 -8.89 8.19
C LYS A 39 -6.41 -9.15 9.57
N ASN A 40 -5.74 -8.16 10.15
CA ASN A 40 -5.16 -8.21 11.48
C ASN A 40 -6.19 -8.05 12.62
N LYS A 41 -7.42 -7.64 12.29
CA LYS A 41 -8.47 -7.42 13.27
C LYS A 41 -9.35 -8.66 13.45
N PRO A 42 -9.70 -9.03 14.69
CA PRO A 42 -10.64 -10.15 14.93
C PRO A 42 -12.07 -9.84 14.42
N THR A 43 -12.39 -8.57 14.26
CA THR A 43 -13.69 -8.08 13.74
C THR A 43 -13.74 -8.01 12.22
N PHE A 44 -12.77 -8.59 11.52
CA PHE A 44 -12.70 -8.55 10.07
C PHE A 44 -13.97 -9.11 9.41
N THR A 45 -14.58 -8.32 8.53
CA THR A 45 -15.76 -8.72 7.75
C THR A 45 -15.48 -8.46 6.27
N PRO A 46 -15.57 -9.47 5.38
CA PRO A 46 -15.10 -9.37 3.99
C PRO A 46 -15.80 -8.30 3.14
N HIS A 47 -17.08 -8.02 3.41
CA HIS A 47 -17.87 -7.06 2.61
C HIS A 47 -17.81 -5.61 3.12
N VAL A 48 -17.16 -5.38 4.26
CA VAL A 48 -17.01 -4.05 4.87
C VAL A 48 -15.53 -3.65 4.89
N ASP A 49 -15.26 -2.38 4.69
CA ASP A 49 -13.91 -1.82 4.82
C ASP A 49 -13.54 -1.65 6.31
N CYS A 50 -12.94 -2.70 6.88
CA CYS A 50 -12.53 -2.75 8.29
C CYS A 50 -11.08 -2.29 8.53
N GLY A 51 -10.32 -2.02 7.48
CA GLY A 51 -8.89 -1.71 7.57
C GLY A 51 -8.59 -0.31 8.09
N ASP A 52 -7.34 -0.13 8.49
CA ASP A 52 -6.80 1.11 9.03
C ASP A 52 -6.15 1.98 7.96
N HIS A 53 -5.84 3.23 8.31
CA HIS A 53 -5.07 4.13 7.48
C HIS A 53 -3.58 3.83 7.65
N VAL A 54 -2.84 3.81 6.55
CA VAL A 54 -1.39 3.54 6.56
C VAL A 54 -0.66 4.66 5.82
N ILE A 55 0.34 5.21 6.50
CA ILE A 55 1.30 6.18 5.97
C ILE A 55 2.62 5.44 5.79
N VAL A 56 3.13 5.37 4.58
CA VAL A 56 4.45 4.81 4.29
C VAL A 56 5.41 5.96 4.06
N ILE A 57 6.47 6.01 4.83
CA ILE A 57 7.55 7.00 4.72
C ILE A 57 8.82 6.36 4.14
N ASN A 58 9.77 7.17 3.68
CA ASN A 58 11.04 6.72 3.09
C ASN A 58 10.87 5.80 1.88
N ALA A 59 9.85 6.00 1.05
CA ALA A 59 9.61 5.17 -0.13
C ALA A 59 10.79 5.17 -1.13
N ALA A 60 11.63 6.22 -1.13
CA ALA A 60 12.83 6.28 -1.95
C ALA A 60 13.91 5.24 -1.57
N LYS A 61 13.90 4.75 -0.33
CA LYS A 61 14.88 3.81 0.21
C LYS A 61 14.43 2.34 0.18
N VAL A 62 13.32 2.06 -0.49
CA VAL A 62 12.81 0.68 -0.67
C VAL A 62 13.78 -0.13 -1.50
N VAL A 63 14.00 -1.38 -1.10
CA VAL A 63 14.93 -2.30 -1.75
C VAL A 63 14.19 -3.25 -2.71
N LEU A 64 14.74 -3.43 -3.90
CA LEU A 64 14.37 -4.51 -4.82
C LEU A 64 15.45 -5.58 -4.81
N THR A 65 15.07 -6.80 -4.44
CA THR A 65 16.00 -7.94 -4.34
C THR A 65 16.32 -8.55 -5.70
N GLY A 66 17.54 -9.08 -5.84
CA GLY A 66 18.01 -9.72 -7.07
C GLY A 66 18.12 -8.76 -8.24
N LYS A 67 17.88 -9.24 -9.44
CA LYS A 67 18.00 -8.45 -10.70
C LYS A 67 16.71 -7.69 -11.08
N LYS A 68 15.80 -7.45 -10.12
CA LYS A 68 14.49 -6.83 -10.40
C LYS A 68 14.61 -5.38 -10.87
N LEU A 69 15.63 -4.65 -10.44
CA LEU A 69 15.87 -3.28 -10.93
C LEU A 69 16.04 -3.22 -12.45
N ASP A 70 16.71 -4.21 -13.02
CA ASP A 70 17.04 -4.23 -14.46
C ASP A 70 15.99 -4.98 -15.29
N HIS A 71 15.45 -6.09 -14.76
CA HIS A 71 14.57 -6.96 -15.52
C HIS A 71 13.08 -6.70 -15.33
N LYS A 72 12.67 -6.09 -14.20
CA LYS A 72 11.26 -5.81 -13.96
C LYS A 72 10.82 -4.58 -14.73
N ILE A 73 9.74 -4.74 -15.51
CA ILE A 73 9.17 -3.69 -16.35
C ILE A 73 7.74 -3.41 -15.88
N TYR A 74 7.42 -2.13 -15.73
CA TYR A 74 6.06 -1.66 -15.55
C TYR A 74 5.43 -1.42 -16.92
N TYR A 75 4.30 -2.08 -17.16
CA TYR A 75 3.53 -1.94 -18.39
C TYR A 75 2.30 -1.10 -18.14
N HIS A 76 2.04 -0.15 -19.03
CA HIS A 76 0.84 0.65 -19.06
C HIS A 76 0.34 0.74 -20.51
N HIS A 77 -0.98 0.63 -20.70
CA HIS A 77 -1.60 0.73 -22.03
C HIS A 77 -2.53 1.93 -22.09
N SER A 78 -2.44 2.73 -23.14
CA SER A 78 -3.25 3.94 -23.31
C SER A 78 -4.67 3.67 -23.81
N GLY A 79 -4.97 2.44 -24.26
CA GLY A 79 -6.25 2.06 -24.86
C GLY A 79 -6.30 2.21 -26.40
N TYR A 80 -5.29 2.82 -27.00
CA TYR A 80 -5.19 2.97 -28.45
C TYR A 80 -4.31 1.89 -29.07
N ALA A 81 -4.48 1.63 -30.38
CA ALA A 81 -3.62 0.70 -31.12
C ALA A 81 -2.14 1.12 -30.97
N GLY A 82 -1.27 0.16 -30.62
CA GLY A 82 0.15 0.43 -30.35
C GLY A 82 0.45 1.22 -29.07
N GLY A 83 -0.54 1.40 -28.18
CA GLY A 83 -0.42 2.22 -26.97
C GLY A 83 0.25 1.55 -25.78
N LEU A 84 0.96 0.44 -25.94
CA LEU A 84 1.71 -0.21 -24.86
C LEU A 84 2.96 0.58 -24.51
N LYS A 85 3.02 1.09 -23.29
CA LYS A 85 4.19 1.78 -22.71
C LYS A 85 4.92 0.88 -21.74
N LYS A 86 6.24 0.87 -21.84
CA LYS A 86 7.14 0.06 -21.01
C LYS A 86 8.07 1.00 -20.23
N THR A 87 8.12 0.84 -18.91
CA THR A 87 9.03 1.61 -18.06
C THR A 87 9.83 0.63 -17.20
N ALA A 88 11.16 0.69 -17.29
CA ALA A 88 12.01 -0.12 -16.41
C ALA A 88 11.82 0.29 -14.94
N TYR A 89 11.86 -0.68 -14.02
CA TYR A 89 11.66 -0.40 -12.60
C TYR A 89 12.75 0.50 -12.01
N ARG A 90 13.98 0.45 -12.52
CA ARG A 90 15.04 1.39 -12.16
C ARG A 90 14.58 2.84 -12.35
N LYS A 91 14.14 3.19 -13.56
CA LYS A 91 13.62 4.51 -13.86
C LYS A 91 12.38 4.88 -13.03
N LEU A 92 11.50 3.90 -12.78
CA LEU A 92 10.29 4.12 -12.00
C LEU A 92 10.61 4.48 -10.54
N ILE A 93 11.60 3.82 -9.94
CA ILE A 93 12.04 4.10 -8.57
C ILE A 93 12.80 5.42 -8.49
N ASP A 94 13.60 5.75 -9.49
CA ASP A 94 14.36 7.01 -9.51
C ASP A 94 13.43 8.23 -9.65
N GLU A 95 12.40 8.15 -10.50
CA GLU A 95 11.53 9.28 -10.81
C GLU A 95 10.23 9.32 -9.98
N LYS A 96 9.66 8.15 -9.62
CA LYS A 96 8.31 8.00 -9.04
C LYS A 96 8.27 6.92 -7.96
N GLN A 97 9.06 7.09 -6.91
CA GLN A 97 9.16 6.12 -5.80
C GLN A 97 7.80 5.84 -5.13
N GLU A 98 7.05 6.90 -4.87
CA GLU A 98 5.72 6.78 -4.24
C GLU A 98 4.75 5.95 -5.08
N PHE A 99 4.79 6.16 -6.40
CA PHE A 99 3.95 5.40 -7.33
C PHE A 99 4.34 3.92 -7.35
N ALA A 100 5.64 3.59 -7.30
CA ALA A 100 6.11 2.21 -7.29
C ALA A 100 5.60 1.45 -6.07
N VAL A 101 5.69 2.04 -4.88
CA VAL A 101 5.18 1.46 -3.63
C VAL A 101 3.65 1.37 -3.67
N LYS A 102 2.96 2.44 -4.03
CA LYS A 102 1.50 2.47 -4.13
C LYS A 102 0.98 1.43 -5.11
N HIS A 103 1.60 1.30 -6.28
CA HIS A 103 1.21 0.31 -7.29
C HIS A 103 1.37 -1.14 -6.78
N ALA A 104 2.46 -1.43 -6.06
CA ALA A 104 2.69 -2.74 -5.46
C ALA A 104 1.62 -3.10 -4.42
N VAL A 105 1.27 -2.16 -3.54
CA VAL A 105 0.24 -2.36 -2.51
C VAL A 105 -1.15 -2.52 -3.13
N VAL A 106 -1.53 -1.63 -4.04
CA VAL A 106 -2.85 -1.67 -4.72
C VAL A 106 -3.02 -2.95 -5.52
N GLY A 107 -1.94 -3.47 -6.12
CA GLY A 107 -1.95 -4.76 -6.80
C GLY A 107 -2.31 -5.94 -5.90
N MET A 108 -2.06 -5.84 -4.59
CA MET A 108 -2.35 -6.87 -3.58
C MET A 108 -3.71 -6.68 -2.88
N LEU A 109 -4.40 -5.57 -3.13
CA LEU A 109 -5.75 -5.33 -2.64
C LEU A 109 -6.81 -5.99 -3.54
N PRO A 110 -8.02 -6.26 -3.01
CA PRO A 110 -9.12 -6.77 -3.82
C PRO A 110 -9.42 -5.87 -5.03
N LYS A 111 -9.83 -6.47 -6.13
CA LYS A 111 -10.32 -5.74 -7.30
C LYS A 111 -11.78 -5.35 -7.10
N GLY A 112 -12.14 -4.13 -7.46
CA GLY A 112 -13.51 -3.66 -7.36
C GLY A 112 -13.68 -2.40 -6.49
N PRO A 113 -14.93 -1.97 -6.22
CA PRO A 113 -15.23 -0.74 -5.47
C PRO A 113 -14.63 -0.74 -4.06
N LEU A 114 -14.77 -1.84 -3.34
CA LEU A 114 -14.26 -1.98 -1.97
C LEU A 114 -12.72 -1.86 -1.91
N GLY A 115 -12.03 -2.50 -2.84
CA GLY A 115 -10.56 -2.39 -2.94
C GLY A 115 -10.10 -0.97 -3.27
N ARG A 116 -10.85 -0.23 -4.07
CA ARG A 116 -10.57 1.19 -4.35
C ARG A 116 -10.77 2.07 -3.10
N GLN A 117 -11.74 1.77 -2.25
CA GLN A 117 -11.92 2.44 -0.95
C GLN A 117 -10.73 2.17 -0.02
N MET A 118 -10.29 0.91 0.07
CA MET A 118 -9.09 0.54 0.84
C MET A 118 -7.84 1.27 0.34
N ALA A 119 -7.65 1.36 -0.97
CA ALA A 119 -6.51 2.05 -1.57
C ALA A 119 -6.45 3.56 -1.26
N ARG A 120 -7.59 4.20 -1.01
CA ARG A 120 -7.66 5.62 -0.61
C ARG A 120 -7.10 5.89 0.78
N LYS A 121 -7.02 4.88 1.63
CA LYS A 121 -6.45 4.96 2.99
C LYS A 121 -4.93 4.85 3.03
N LEU A 122 -4.29 4.57 1.90
CA LEU A 122 -2.84 4.53 1.75
C LEU A 122 -2.31 5.92 1.39
N ARG A 123 -1.32 6.37 2.16
CA ARG A 123 -0.50 7.54 1.87
C ARG A 123 0.95 7.11 1.76
N VAL A 124 1.64 7.57 0.74
CA VAL A 124 3.05 7.20 0.51
C VAL A 124 3.84 8.49 0.30
N TYR A 125 4.96 8.61 0.99
CA TYR A 125 5.88 9.73 0.94
C TYR A 125 7.29 9.23 0.60
N ALA A 126 7.97 9.94 -0.29
CA ALA A 126 9.33 9.60 -0.69
C ALA A 126 10.34 9.81 0.45
N GLY A 127 10.16 10.87 1.23
CA GLY A 127 10.98 11.22 2.38
C GLY A 127 10.44 10.72 3.72
N ALA A 128 11.03 11.23 4.81
CA ALA A 128 10.63 10.92 6.18
C ALA A 128 9.47 11.78 6.70
N GLU A 129 9.20 12.91 6.06
CA GLU A 129 8.17 13.87 6.48
C GLU A 129 6.80 13.48 5.92
N HIS A 130 5.75 13.71 6.71
CA HIS A 130 4.37 13.50 6.31
C HIS A 130 3.47 14.63 6.86
N GLU A 131 2.32 14.84 6.20
CA GLU A 131 1.39 15.94 6.52
C GLU A 131 0.26 15.54 7.48
N HIS A 132 0.39 14.40 8.18
CA HIS A 132 -0.70 13.80 8.97
C HIS A 132 -0.44 13.78 10.48
N GLU A 133 0.17 14.84 11.02
CA GLU A 133 0.44 14.93 12.47
C GLU A 133 -0.86 15.06 13.30
N ALA A 134 -1.85 15.76 12.76
CA ALA A 134 -3.14 15.96 13.44
C ALA A 134 -3.89 14.66 13.75
N GLN A 135 -3.69 13.62 12.95
CA GLN A 135 -4.28 12.29 13.14
C GLN A 135 -3.57 11.45 14.20
N LYS A 136 -2.46 11.93 14.76
CA LYS A 136 -1.63 11.24 15.77
C LYS A 136 -1.35 9.78 15.39
N PRO A 137 -0.71 9.54 14.24
CA PRO A 137 -0.46 8.18 13.78
C PRO A 137 0.53 7.47 14.71
N THR A 138 0.32 6.18 14.93
CA THR A 138 1.22 5.33 15.71
C THR A 138 2.23 4.65 14.80
N VAL A 139 3.48 4.58 15.25
CA VAL A 139 4.54 3.89 14.49
C VAL A 139 4.32 2.38 14.59
N LEU A 140 4.32 1.72 13.45
CA LEU A 140 4.20 0.27 13.35
C LEU A 140 5.47 -0.31 12.72
N GLU A 141 6.15 -1.14 13.48
CA GLU A 141 7.30 -1.90 12.97
C GLU A 141 6.82 -3.14 12.21
N LEU A 142 7.21 -3.25 10.97
CA LEU A 142 6.94 -4.42 10.13
C LEU A 142 8.08 -5.43 10.19
N VAL A 143 7.76 -6.69 10.00
CA VAL A 143 8.76 -7.77 9.94
C VAL A 143 9.54 -7.66 8.63
N LYS A 144 10.87 -7.57 8.74
CA LYS A 144 11.79 -7.49 7.59
C LYS A 144 11.96 -8.82 6.85
#